data_d13c7f03b6038bfc8b582174b1f045e6
#
_entry.id   d13c7f03b6038bfc8b582174b1f045e6
#
_cell.length_a   1.000
_cell.length_b   1.000
_cell.length_c   1.000
_cell.angle_alpha   90.00
_cell.angle_beta   90.00
_cell.angle_gamma   90.00
#
_symmetry.space_group_name_H-M   'P 1'
#
loop_
_entity.id
_entity.type
_entity.pdbx_description
1 polymer ?
#
loop_
_entity_poly.entity_id
_entity_poly.type
_entity_poly.pdbx_seq_one_letter_code
_entity_poly.pdbx_strand_id
1 'polypeptide(L)'
;SCNLCFTFCSNILCWVIFMNFLKSVETCFFKYANFNGRASRSEFWWFYLFTILVWIVGFVINPVVELIFIVGLLIPYIAVTSRRLHDIDKSGWLQLIGIIPLIGTIIMIIWCATEGSKKKNQFGSPIKLK
;
A
#
# COMPACT_ATOMS: atom_id res chain seq x y z
N SER A 1 -31.07 23.80 -1.45
CA SER A 1 -30.27 23.47 -2.65
C SER A 1 -28.82 23.02 -2.34
N CYS A 2 -28.28 23.35 -1.16
CA CYS A 2 -26.94 22.91 -0.77
C CYS A 2 -26.84 21.40 -0.46
N ASN A 3 -27.92 20.76 -0.04
CA ASN A 3 -27.90 19.34 0.32
C ASN A 3 -27.69 18.40 -0.89
N LEU A 4 -28.17 18.78 -2.06
CA LEU A 4 -27.99 18.00 -3.29
C LEU A 4 -26.53 18.05 -3.80
N CYS A 5 -25.87 19.21 -3.73
CA CYS A 5 -24.45 19.34 -4.07
C CYS A 5 -23.56 18.55 -3.13
N PHE A 6 -23.85 18.54 -1.83
CA PHE A 6 -23.08 17.79 -0.84
C PHE A 6 -23.22 16.28 -1.03
N THR A 7 -24.43 15.80 -1.30
CA THR A 7 -24.69 14.38 -1.54
C THR A 7 -24.06 13.89 -2.85
N PHE A 8 -24.12 14.74 -3.89
CA PHE A 8 -23.52 14.41 -5.19
C PHE A 8 -21.98 14.42 -5.13
N CYS A 9 -21.39 15.40 -4.43
CA CYS A 9 -19.94 15.47 -4.21
C CYS A 9 -19.45 14.31 -3.33
N SER A 10 -20.22 13.90 -2.32
CA SER A 10 -19.93 12.74 -1.47
C SER A 10 -19.93 11.43 -2.26
N ASN A 11 -20.87 11.25 -3.19
CA ASN A 11 -20.94 10.06 -4.03
C ASN A 11 -19.79 9.98 -5.03
N ILE A 12 -19.41 11.10 -5.66
CA ILE A 12 -18.26 11.17 -6.57
C ILE A 12 -16.97 10.88 -5.80
N LEU A 13 -16.81 11.47 -4.62
CA LEU A 13 -15.62 11.25 -3.78
C LEU A 13 -15.51 9.78 -3.36
N CYS A 14 -16.61 9.18 -2.94
CA CYS A 14 -16.69 7.76 -2.59
C CYS A 14 -16.33 6.86 -3.79
N TRP A 15 -16.82 7.21 -4.98
CA TRP A 15 -16.52 6.47 -6.21
C TRP A 15 -15.05 6.56 -6.61
N VAL A 16 -14.47 7.75 -6.53
CA VAL A 16 -13.03 7.99 -6.79
C VAL A 16 -12.16 7.23 -5.78
N ILE A 17 -12.53 7.23 -4.50
CA ILE A 17 -11.82 6.48 -3.47
C ILE A 17 -11.89 4.97 -3.75
N PHE A 18 -13.04 4.46 -4.10
CA PHE A 18 -13.24 3.05 -4.42
C PHE A 18 -12.46 2.62 -5.67
N MET A 19 -12.46 3.44 -6.72
CA MET A 19 -11.66 3.18 -7.92
C MET A 19 -10.15 3.20 -7.63
N ASN A 20 -9.69 4.12 -6.79
CA ASN A 20 -8.29 4.17 -6.36
C ASN A 20 -7.91 2.92 -5.55
N PHE A 21 -8.79 2.44 -4.68
CA PHE A 21 -8.60 1.20 -3.94
C PHE A 21 -8.44 0.00 -4.87
N LEU A 22 -9.40 -0.22 -5.77
CA LEU A 22 -9.35 -1.34 -6.72
C LEU A 22 -8.12 -1.29 -7.62
N LYS A 23 -7.81 -0.12 -8.17
CA LYS A 23 -6.65 0.08 -9.03
C LYS A 23 -5.33 -0.17 -8.28
N SER A 24 -5.25 0.22 -7.02
CA SER A 24 -4.07 -0.02 -6.19
C SER A 24 -3.86 -1.50 -5.92
N VAL A 25 -4.93 -2.21 -5.57
CA VAL A 25 -4.90 -3.67 -5.35
C VAL A 25 -4.52 -4.40 -6.64
N GLU A 26 -5.16 -4.06 -7.75
CA GLU A 26 -4.86 -4.63 -9.07
C GLU A 26 -3.40 -4.42 -9.46
N THR A 27 -2.88 -3.20 -9.29
CA THR A 27 -1.49 -2.87 -9.59
C THR A 27 -0.52 -3.68 -8.72
N CYS A 28 -0.82 -3.88 -7.45
CA CYS A 28 0.01 -4.69 -6.55
C CYS A 28 0.01 -6.17 -6.96
N PHE A 29 -1.12 -6.72 -7.37
CA PHE A 29 -1.18 -8.08 -7.89
C PHE A 29 -0.52 -8.22 -9.25
N PHE A 30 -0.67 -7.25 -10.13
CA PHE A 30 0.01 -7.22 -11.42
C PHE A 30 1.55 -7.19 -11.26
N LYS A 31 2.03 -6.46 -10.25
CA LYS A 31 3.43 -6.38 -9.87
C LYS A 31 3.78 -7.31 -8.70
N TYR A 32 3.17 -8.48 -8.64
CA TYR A 32 3.19 -9.41 -7.51
C TYR A 32 4.58 -9.65 -6.92
N ALA A 33 5.58 -9.88 -7.77
CA ALA A 33 6.97 -10.12 -7.37
C ALA A 33 7.94 -9.08 -7.95
N ASN A 34 7.45 -7.90 -8.31
CA ASN A 34 8.28 -6.82 -8.84
C ASN A 34 8.76 -5.92 -7.70
N PHE A 35 10.02 -6.07 -7.32
CA PHE A 35 10.69 -5.29 -6.28
C PHE A 35 11.36 -4.02 -6.81
N ASN A 36 11.40 -3.83 -8.12
CA ASN A 36 12.03 -2.68 -8.77
C ASN A 36 11.03 -1.53 -8.94
N GLY A 37 11.55 -0.32 -9.01
CA GLY A 37 10.75 0.87 -9.22
C GLY A 37 10.27 1.51 -7.92
N ARG A 38 9.23 2.31 -8.02
CA ARG A 38 8.70 3.13 -6.93
C ARG A 38 7.19 2.91 -6.79
N ALA A 39 6.67 3.06 -5.58
CA ALA A 39 5.23 3.01 -5.29
C ALA A 39 4.78 4.30 -4.62
N SER A 40 3.58 4.78 -4.99
CA SER A 40 2.98 5.95 -4.35
C SER A 40 2.45 5.64 -2.95
N ARG A 41 2.19 6.69 -2.16
CA ARG A 41 1.55 6.53 -0.85
C ARG A 41 0.18 5.87 -0.97
N SER A 42 -0.63 6.29 -1.94
CA SER A 42 -1.96 5.72 -2.14
C SER A 42 -1.90 4.24 -2.53
N GLU A 43 -1.00 3.84 -3.42
CA GLU A 43 -0.81 2.43 -3.79
C GLU A 43 -0.48 1.57 -2.57
N PHE A 44 0.47 2.02 -1.74
CA PHE A 44 0.86 1.30 -0.53
C PHE A 44 -0.27 1.23 0.49
N TRP A 45 -0.89 2.37 0.86
CA TRP A 45 -1.89 2.41 1.93
C TRP A 45 -3.18 1.69 1.56
N TRP A 46 -3.64 1.77 0.31
CA TRP A 46 -4.81 1.01 -0.15
C TRP A 46 -4.56 -0.50 -0.15
N PHE A 47 -3.37 -0.92 -0.56
CA PHE A 47 -3.01 -2.33 -0.50
C PHE A 47 -2.83 -2.81 0.94
N TYR A 48 -2.26 -1.99 1.81
CA TYR A 48 -2.15 -2.28 3.24
C TYR A 48 -3.53 -2.47 3.88
N LEU A 49 -4.49 -1.58 3.60
CA LEU A 49 -5.88 -1.75 4.03
C LEU A 49 -6.48 -3.06 3.51
N PHE A 50 -6.26 -3.38 2.24
CA PHE A 50 -6.72 -4.64 1.66
C PHE A 50 -6.16 -5.85 2.41
N THR A 51 -4.87 -5.87 2.74
CA THR A 51 -4.25 -6.98 3.48
C THR A 51 -4.85 -7.13 4.88
N ILE A 52 -5.15 -6.02 5.58
CA ILE A 52 -5.82 -6.05 6.87
C ILE A 52 -7.22 -6.66 6.75
N LEU A 53 -8.01 -6.25 5.76
CA LEU A 53 -9.36 -6.78 5.55
C LEU A 53 -9.34 -8.27 5.26
N VAL A 54 -8.43 -8.72 4.41
CA VAL A 54 -8.25 -10.15 4.09
C VAL A 54 -7.82 -10.94 5.32
N TRP A 55 -6.92 -10.38 6.14
CA TRP A 55 -6.49 -11.01 7.39
C TRP A 55 -7.66 -11.17 8.37
N ILE A 56 -8.49 -10.14 8.56
CA ILE A 56 -9.67 -10.21 9.44
C ILE A 56 -10.65 -11.30 8.95
N VAL A 57 -10.91 -11.35 7.64
CA VAL A 57 -11.79 -12.38 7.05
C VAL A 57 -11.22 -13.78 7.30
N GLY A 58 -9.93 -13.99 7.06
CA GLY A 58 -9.27 -15.27 7.33
C GLY A 58 -9.36 -15.69 8.80
N PHE A 59 -9.09 -14.76 9.71
CA PHE A 59 -9.19 -15.01 11.15
C PHE A 59 -10.59 -15.45 11.59
N VAL A 60 -11.64 -14.84 11.04
CA VAL A 60 -13.05 -15.18 11.36
C VAL A 60 -13.43 -16.54 10.79
N ILE A 61 -12.94 -16.91 9.61
CA ILE A 61 -13.33 -18.17 8.94
C ILE A 61 -12.61 -19.36 9.58
N ASN A 62 -11.29 -19.39 9.53
CA ASN A 62 -10.50 -20.53 10.03
C ASN A 62 -9.00 -20.18 10.03
N PRO A 63 -8.22 -20.63 11.03
CA PRO A 63 -6.78 -20.40 11.08
C PRO A 63 -6.00 -20.93 9.87
N VAL A 64 -6.45 -22.00 9.22
CA VAL A 64 -5.82 -22.51 8.01
C VAL A 64 -6.02 -21.57 6.83
N VAL A 65 -7.23 -21.01 6.68
CA VAL A 65 -7.55 -20.01 5.66
C VAL A 65 -6.74 -18.73 5.90
N GLU A 66 -6.64 -18.30 7.15
CA GLU A 66 -5.82 -17.15 7.54
C GLU A 66 -4.35 -17.35 7.11
N LEU A 67 -3.78 -18.51 7.41
CA LEU A 67 -2.39 -18.83 7.02
C LEU A 67 -2.19 -18.81 5.51
N ILE A 68 -3.14 -19.35 4.73
CA ILE A 68 -3.09 -19.33 3.26
C ILE A 68 -3.07 -17.87 2.76
N PHE A 69 -3.91 -17.01 3.31
CA PHE A 69 -3.95 -15.59 2.93
C PHE A 69 -2.67 -14.85 3.30
N ILE A 70 -2.12 -15.09 4.49
CA ILE A 70 -0.85 -14.50 4.92
C ILE A 70 0.28 -14.90 3.97
N VAL A 71 0.42 -16.17 3.67
CA VAL A 71 1.46 -16.68 2.77
C VAL A 71 1.28 -16.14 1.35
N GLY A 72 0.05 -16.13 0.84
CA GLY A 72 -0.24 -15.65 -0.52
C GLY A 72 -0.04 -14.14 -0.71
N LEU A 73 -0.27 -13.35 0.33
CA LEU A 73 -0.11 -11.89 0.27
C LEU A 73 1.28 -11.41 0.71
N LEU A 74 2.11 -12.28 1.27
CA LEU A 74 3.44 -11.92 1.77
C LEU A 74 4.32 -11.33 0.67
N ILE A 75 4.39 -11.98 -0.48
CA ILE A 75 5.24 -11.54 -1.59
C ILE A 75 4.81 -10.18 -2.13
N PRO A 76 3.53 -9.94 -2.52
CA PRO A 76 3.12 -8.62 -3.00
C PRO A 76 3.21 -7.54 -1.93
N TYR A 77 3.03 -7.89 -0.65
CA TYR A 77 3.21 -6.94 0.44
C TYR A 77 4.68 -6.50 0.57
N ILE A 78 5.61 -7.44 0.55
CA ILE A 78 7.05 -7.13 0.56
C ILE A 78 7.44 -6.32 -0.68
N ALA A 79 6.90 -6.66 -1.85
CA ALA A 79 7.18 -5.96 -3.10
C ALA A 79 6.70 -4.50 -3.08
N VAL A 80 5.47 -4.24 -2.64
CA VAL A 80 4.95 -2.86 -2.57
C VAL A 80 5.65 -2.05 -1.48
N THR A 81 6.02 -2.68 -0.37
CA THR A 81 6.78 -2.03 0.70
C THR A 81 8.18 -1.64 0.23
N SER A 82 8.88 -2.53 -0.48
CA SER A 82 10.18 -2.22 -1.10
C SER A 82 10.07 -1.05 -2.07
N ARG A 83 9.08 -1.08 -2.96
CA ARG A 83 8.83 0.02 -3.93
C ARG A 83 8.47 1.32 -3.23
N ARG A 84 7.79 1.25 -2.10
CA ARG A 84 7.47 2.44 -1.29
C ARG A 84 8.72 3.04 -0.64
N LEU A 85 9.62 2.20 -0.11
CA LEU A 85 10.91 2.66 0.41
C LEU A 85 11.79 3.27 -0.70
N HIS A 86 11.76 2.70 -1.90
CA HIS A 86 12.44 3.26 -3.06
C HIS A 86 11.94 4.67 -3.42
N ASP A 87 10.66 4.94 -3.21
CA ASP A 87 10.07 6.27 -3.47
C ASP A 87 10.65 7.37 -2.58
N ILE A 88 11.07 7.03 -1.37
CA ILE A 88 11.78 7.93 -0.44
C ILE A 88 13.31 7.79 -0.48
N ASP A 89 13.84 7.21 -1.54
CA ASP A 89 15.27 6.97 -1.77
C ASP A 89 15.94 6.09 -0.70
N LYS A 90 15.21 5.09 -0.23
CA LYS A 90 15.69 4.09 0.74
C LYS A 90 15.71 2.70 0.14
N SER A 91 16.66 1.88 0.59
CA SER A 91 16.74 0.47 0.18
C SER A 91 15.54 -0.33 0.67
N GLY A 92 15.00 -1.23 -0.16
CA GLY A 92 13.94 -2.16 0.23
C GLY A 92 14.31 -3.09 1.39
N TRP A 93 15.60 -3.36 1.60
CA TRP A 93 16.09 -4.16 2.73
C TRP A 93 15.81 -3.53 4.09
N LEU A 94 15.61 -2.22 4.15
CA LEU A 94 15.27 -1.52 5.40
C LEU A 94 13.91 -1.93 5.96
N GLN A 95 13.04 -2.59 5.18
CA GLN A 95 11.79 -3.16 5.69
C GLN A 95 12.02 -4.23 6.79
N LEU A 96 13.21 -4.85 6.84
CA LEU A 96 13.57 -5.80 7.89
C LEU A 96 13.57 -5.17 9.30
N ILE A 97 13.66 -3.85 9.40
CA ILE A 97 13.46 -3.11 10.67
C ILE A 97 12.05 -3.39 11.25
N GLY A 98 11.06 -3.62 10.39
CA GLY A 98 9.70 -3.96 10.81
C GLY A 98 9.60 -5.25 11.64
N ILE A 99 10.62 -6.10 11.63
CA ILE A 99 10.70 -7.31 12.48
C ILE A 99 10.86 -6.92 13.96
N ILE A 100 11.43 -5.77 14.25
CA ILE A 100 11.57 -5.26 15.63
C ILE A 100 10.18 -4.83 16.12
N PRO A 101 9.62 -5.44 17.19
CA PRO A 101 8.29 -5.09 17.68
C PRO A 101 8.21 -3.62 18.10
N LEU A 102 7.09 -2.98 17.87
CA LEU A 102 6.77 -1.58 18.20
C LEU A 102 7.68 -0.56 17.50
N ILE A 103 8.97 -0.49 17.83
CA ILE A 103 9.91 0.51 17.28
C ILE A 103 10.02 0.36 15.75
N GLY A 104 10.24 -0.84 15.26
CA GLY A 104 10.35 -1.11 13.83
C GLY A 104 9.07 -0.80 13.08
N THR A 105 7.92 -1.15 13.63
CA THR A 105 6.60 -0.86 13.05
C THR A 105 6.35 0.66 12.98
N ILE A 106 6.67 1.40 14.03
CA ILE A 106 6.52 2.86 14.06
C ILE A 106 7.40 3.52 12.99
N ILE A 107 8.66 3.10 12.89
CA ILE A 107 9.59 3.61 11.88
C ILE A 107 9.07 3.33 10.47
N MET A 108 8.59 2.13 10.20
CA MET A 108 8.03 1.75 8.91
C MET A 108 6.79 2.58 8.55
N ILE A 109 5.89 2.81 9.49
CA ILE A 109 4.72 3.66 9.29
C ILE A 109 5.13 5.08 8.93
N ILE A 110 6.09 5.66 9.65
CA ILE A 110 6.61 7.01 9.39
C ILE A 110 7.21 7.08 7.98
N TRP A 111 8.06 6.13 7.60
CA TRP A 111 8.68 6.11 6.27
C TRP A 111 7.65 5.94 5.15
N CYS A 112 6.69 5.04 5.34
CA CYS A 112 5.64 4.83 4.33
C CYS A 112 4.68 6.01 4.20
N ALA A 113 4.51 6.81 5.25
CA ALA A 113 3.70 8.03 5.25
C ALA A 113 4.45 9.27 4.72
N THR A 114 5.80 9.23 4.71
CA THR A 114 6.64 10.34 4.23
C THR A 114 6.41 10.58 2.73
N GLU A 115 6.40 11.86 2.34
CA GLU A 115 6.30 12.23 0.93
C GLU A 115 7.46 11.67 0.11
N GLY A 116 7.17 11.11 -1.06
CA GLY A 116 8.18 10.56 -1.95
C GLY A 116 9.09 11.63 -2.54
N SER A 117 10.29 11.22 -2.96
CA SER A 117 11.24 12.10 -3.62
C SER A 117 10.64 12.68 -4.91
N LYS A 118 10.67 14.01 -5.04
CA LYS A 118 10.15 14.74 -6.22
C LYS A 118 11.11 14.68 -7.41
N LYS A 119 12.34 14.26 -7.19
CA LYS A 119 13.38 14.15 -8.21
C LYS A 119 13.63 12.69 -8.56
N LYS A 120 14.23 12.47 -9.72
CA LYS A 120 14.76 11.16 -10.07
C LYS A 120 15.79 10.73 -9.02
N ASN A 121 15.61 9.53 -8.48
CA ASN A 121 16.56 8.90 -7.57
C ASN A 121 17.15 7.63 -8.20
N GLN A 122 18.00 6.91 -7.45
CA GLN A 122 18.62 5.67 -7.92
C GLN A 122 17.62 4.57 -8.33
N PHE A 123 16.34 4.65 -7.91
CA PHE A 123 15.29 3.66 -8.19
C PHE A 123 14.35 4.07 -9.34
N GLY A 124 14.51 5.26 -9.89
CA GLY A 124 13.75 5.71 -11.05
C GLY A 124 13.22 7.14 -10.95
N SER A 125 12.38 7.48 -11.92
CA SER A 125 11.72 8.78 -12.00
C SER A 125 10.62 8.91 -10.95
N PRO A 126 10.30 10.14 -10.48
CA PRO A 126 9.23 10.35 -9.52
C PRO A 126 7.87 9.94 -10.10
N ILE A 127 7.00 9.40 -9.23
CA ILE A 127 5.65 9.04 -9.62
C ILE A 127 4.87 10.34 -9.82
N LYS A 128 4.32 10.51 -11.02
CA LYS A 128 3.40 11.60 -11.31
C LYS A 128 2.04 11.25 -10.69
N LEU A 129 1.66 11.98 -9.67
CA LEU A 129 0.29 11.94 -9.17
C LEU A 129 -0.61 12.58 -10.24
N LYS A 130 -1.46 11.79 -10.81
CA LYS A 130 -2.50 12.28 -11.72
C LYS A 130 -3.71 12.73 -10.88
#